data_9c84ed34a9fb7d5c53d17ff82af1a561
#
_entry.id   9c84ed34a9fb7d5c53d17ff82af1a561
#
_cell.length_a   1.000
_cell.length_b   1.000
_cell.length_c   1.000
_cell.angle_alpha   90.00
_cell.angle_beta   90.00
_cell.angle_gamma   90.00
#
_symmetry.space_group_name_H-M   'P 1'
#
loop_
_entity.id
_entity.type
_entity.pdbx_description
1 polymer ?
#
loop_
_entity_poly.entity_id
_entity_poly.type
_entity_poly.pdbx_seq_one_letter_code
_entity_poly.pdbx_strand_id
1 'polypeptide(L)'
;MPWEDVKLVFRPETVHMGVMKVDAEKCTHCELCLQNCPFKCWEMDENDIPQQKEEYECFSCYNCMVACPVDAISIVDSYHVDEGVFATDPYPLPNKMPLEPSNAEGNPDQWNVVERTVLERRSVRNYKDQPVPEPLIRRVLEAGRFAPSAGNCQPWKFIVVTDKALIGEMDQFVYNVMKTQYTIYRDDEMVKQLAAGYEANPNPGGYDPRVMIGGIGSIAKGNLPPFLRAPVVILIAGDQRAIGGVPINIGICGENMNLVAKSLGLGACWVGFSGVINMSPPLMEKLGLK
;
A
#
# COMPACT_ATOMS: atom_id res chain seq x y z
N MET A 1 4.43 -18.30 -20.51
CA MET A 1 3.03 -17.78 -20.58
C MET A 1 2.75 -17.37 -22.02
N PRO A 2 1.64 -17.79 -22.62
CA PRO A 2 1.26 -17.34 -23.95
C PRO A 2 1.08 -15.81 -23.99
N TRP A 3 1.35 -15.21 -25.16
CA TRP A 3 1.21 -13.76 -25.34
C TRP A 3 -0.19 -13.25 -25.01
N GLU A 4 -1.21 -14.03 -25.40
CA GLU A 4 -2.61 -13.64 -25.15
C GLU A 4 -2.91 -13.53 -23.64
N ASP A 5 -2.41 -14.46 -22.84
CA ASP A 5 -2.57 -14.40 -21.38
C ASP A 5 -1.88 -13.15 -20.77
N VAL A 6 -0.68 -12.83 -21.24
CA VAL A 6 0.04 -11.64 -20.77
C VAL A 6 -0.67 -10.36 -21.20
N LYS A 7 -1.18 -10.34 -22.44
CA LYS A 7 -1.95 -9.22 -22.95
C LYS A 7 -3.21 -8.96 -22.10
N LEU A 8 -3.92 -10.02 -21.70
CA LEU A 8 -5.09 -9.94 -20.84
C LEU A 8 -4.75 -9.33 -19.46
N VAL A 9 -3.58 -9.66 -18.91
CA VAL A 9 -3.14 -9.11 -17.62
C VAL A 9 -2.90 -7.60 -17.68
N PHE A 10 -2.40 -7.10 -18.81
CA PHE A 10 -2.03 -5.69 -18.94
C PHE A 10 -3.10 -4.83 -19.62
N ARG A 11 -4.25 -5.39 -19.96
CA ARG A 11 -5.36 -4.68 -20.62
C ARG A 11 -6.56 -4.55 -19.69
N PRO A 12 -7.23 -3.40 -19.71
CA PRO A 12 -8.38 -3.16 -18.84
C PRO A 12 -9.58 -4.10 -19.09
N GLU A 13 -9.69 -4.65 -20.30
CA GLU A 13 -10.88 -5.38 -20.78
C GLU A 13 -11.18 -6.65 -19.98
N THR A 14 -10.17 -7.27 -19.36
CA THR A 14 -10.32 -8.50 -18.58
C THR A 14 -10.11 -8.29 -17.09
N VAL A 15 -9.76 -7.06 -16.70
CA VAL A 15 -9.50 -6.68 -15.31
C VAL A 15 -10.65 -5.84 -14.81
N HIS A 16 -11.42 -6.40 -13.90
CA HIS A 16 -12.51 -5.70 -13.25
C HIS A 16 -12.00 -5.03 -11.98
N MET A 17 -11.96 -3.71 -11.99
CA MET A 17 -11.64 -2.92 -10.81
C MET A 17 -12.90 -2.74 -9.98
N GLY A 18 -12.75 -2.46 -8.68
CA GLY A 18 -13.88 -2.39 -7.78
C GLY A 18 -14.91 -1.30 -8.12
N VAL A 19 -16.18 -1.59 -7.95
CA VAL A 19 -17.27 -0.64 -8.06
C VAL A 19 -17.93 -0.45 -6.68
N MET A 20 -17.86 0.76 -6.17
CA MET A 20 -18.42 1.12 -4.86
C MET A 20 -19.75 1.82 -5.00
N LYS A 21 -20.63 1.63 -4.03
CA LYS A 21 -21.94 2.30 -3.92
C LYS A 21 -22.09 2.91 -2.53
N VAL A 22 -22.68 4.11 -2.48
CA VAL A 22 -23.06 4.79 -1.24
C VAL A 22 -24.56 4.68 -1.06
N ASP A 23 -24.98 4.32 0.15
CA ASP A 23 -26.35 4.43 0.62
C ASP A 23 -26.56 5.86 1.14
N ALA A 24 -27.25 6.68 0.34
CA ALA A 24 -27.45 8.08 0.65
C ALA A 24 -28.31 8.31 1.92
N GLU A 25 -29.22 7.38 2.25
CA GLU A 25 -30.05 7.49 3.45
C GLU A 25 -29.26 7.27 4.75
N LYS A 26 -28.18 6.48 4.68
CA LYS A 26 -27.28 6.25 5.82
C LYS A 26 -26.14 7.25 5.88
N CYS A 27 -25.80 7.89 4.78
CA CYS A 27 -24.63 8.75 4.70
C CYS A 27 -24.76 9.96 5.64
N THR A 28 -23.73 10.19 6.46
CA THR A 28 -23.64 11.34 7.38
C THR A 28 -22.78 12.48 6.85
N HIS A 29 -22.39 12.45 5.58
CA HIS A 29 -21.58 13.48 4.90
C HIS A 29 -20.24 13.77 5.60
N CYS A 30 -19.67 12.79 6.31
CA CYS A 30 -18.45 12.97 7.12
C CYS A 30 -17.14 12.96 6.31
N GLU A 31 -17.18 12.72 5.01
CA GLU A 31 -16.05 12.70 4.06
C GLU A 31 -14.91 11.70 4.40
N LEU A 32 -15.08 10.84 5.38
CA LEU A 32 -14.04 9.87 5.76
C LEU A 32 -13.66 8.91 4.62
N CYS A 33 -14.60 8.60 3.73
CA CYS A 33 -14.32 7.81 2.52
C CYS A 33 -13.35 8.53 1.56
N LEU A 34 -13.54 9.84 1.36
CA LEU A 34 -12.64 10.66 0.54
C LEU A 34 -11.24 10.75 1.15
N GLN A 35 -11.19 11.02 2.47
CA GLN A 35 -9.94 11.20 3.20
C GLN A 35 -9.11 9.92 3.28
N ASN A 36 -9.76 8.77 3.43
CA ASN A 36 -9.11 7.48 3.57
C ASN A 36 -8.86 6.76 2.24
N CYS A 37 -9.38 7.24 1.13
CA CYS A 37 -9.07 6.67 -0.18
C CYS A 37 -7.65 7.06 -0.63
N PRO A 38 -6.69 6.11 -0.72
CA PRO A 38 -5.33 6.43 -1.13
C PRO A 38 -5.25 6.87 -2.59
N PHE A 39 -6.20 6.45 -3.41
CA PHE A 39 -6.22 6.70 -4.85
C PHE A 39 -7.06 7.92 -5.25
N LYS A 40 -7.67 8.63 -4.28
CA LYS A 40 -8.46 9.85 -4.47
C LYS A 40 -9.63 9.70 -5.45
N CYS A 41 -10.39 8.71 -5.28
CA CYS A 41 -11.32 8.15 -6.22
C CYS A 41 -12.75 8.56 -5.98
N TRP A 42 -12.99 9.21 -4.86
CA TRP A 42 -14.26 9.77 -4.49
C TRP A 42 -14.31 11.26 -4.79
N GLU A 43 -15.45 11.72 -5.17
CA GLU A 43 -15.84 13.13 -5.21
C GLU A 43 -17.22 13.28 -4.57
N MET A 44 -17.59 14.49 -4.22
CA MET A 44 -18.94 14.79 -3.73
C MET A 44 -19.83 15.14 -4.93
N ASP A 45 -21.05 14.64 -4.95
CA ASP A 45 -22.06 15.07 -5.90
C ASP A 45 -22.71 16.40 -5.47
N GLU A 46 -23.70 16.87 -6.23
CA GLU A 46 -24.43 18.11 -5.96
C GLU A 46 -25.25 18.11 -4.66
N ASN A 47 -25.46 16.94 -4.06
CA ASN A 47 -26.20 16.72 -2.80
C ASN A 47 -25.26 16.40 -1.63
N ASP A 48 -23.95 16.64 -1.78
CA ASP A 48 -22.92 16.29 -0.82
C ASP A 48 -22.85 14.77 -0.52
N ILE A 49 -23.27 13.91 -1.46
CA ILE A 49 -23.13 12.46 -1.34
C ILE A 49 -21.84 12.03 -2.07
N PRO A 50 -20.97 11.21 -1.42
CA PRO A 50 -19.79 10.68 -2.09
C PRO A 50 -20.16 9.77 -3.27
N GLN A 51 -19.60 10.04 -4.42
CA GLN A 51 -19.70 9.19 -5.60
C GLN A 51 -18.32 8.82 -6.14
N GLN A 52 -18.23 7.67 -6.80
CA GLN A 52 -17.03 7.24 -7.46
C GLN A 52 -16.85 8.05 -8.75
N LYS A 53 -15.63 8.59 -8.97
CA LYS A 53 -15.30 9.33 -10.20
C LYS A 53 -15.39 8.42 -11.43
N GLU A 54 -15.83 8.97 -12.57
CA GLU A 54 -16.02 8.19 -13.81
C GLU A 54 -14.74 7.52 -14.32
N GLU A 55 -13.59 8.21 -14.29
CA GLU A 55 -12.31 7.67 -14.75
C GLU A 55 -11.55 6.91 -13.66
N TYR A 56 -12.26 6.22 -12.81
CA TYR A 56 -11.70 5.71 -11.59
C TYR A 56 -11.46 4.21 -11.60
N GLU A 57 -10.27 3.84 -11.14
CA GLU A 57 -9.80 2.46 -10.99
C GLU A 57 -9.76 2.09 -9.50
N CYS A 58 -10.84 1.51 -8.97
CA CYS A 58 -10.91 1.09 -7.57
C CYS A 58 -10.02 -0.12 -7.29
N PHE A 59 -9.05 0.06 -6.44
CA PHE A 59 -8.09 -0.98 -6.05
C PHE A 59 -8.71 -2.08 -5.17
N SER A 60 -9.99 -2.00 -4.83
CA SER A 60 -10.67 -2.90 -3.89
C SER A 60 -9.92 -3.08 -2.56
N CYS A 61 -9.34 -1.98 -2.04
CA CYS A 61 -8.65 -2.00 -0.75
C CYS A 61 -9.58 -1.83 0.45
N TYR A 62 -10.84 -1.51 0.21
CA TYR A 62 -11.93 -1.35 1.17
C TYR A 62 -11.71 -0.31 2.29
N ASN A 63 -10.68 0.53 2.20
CA ASN A 63 -10.42 1.55 3.23
C ASN A 63 -11.62 2.49 3.47
N CYS A 64 -12.34 2.84 2.41
CA CYS A 64 -13.55 3.67 2.51
C CYS A 64 -14.68 2.96 3.28
N MET A 65 -14.90 1.67 3.03
CA MET A 65 -15.89 0.86 3.75
C MET A 65 -15.54 0.75 5.24
N VAL A 66 -14.26 0.45 5.56
CA VAL A 66 -13.80 0.32 6.95
C VAL A 66 -13.82 1.66 7.68
N ALA A 67 -13.58 2.78 6.98
CA ALA A 67 -13.61 4.11 7.57
C ALA A 67 -15.02 4.67 7.78
N CYS A 68 -16.04 4.11 7.11
CA CYS A 68 -17.42 4.59 7.23
C CYS A 68 -18.03 4.22 8.59
N PRO A 69 -18.40 5.21 9.43
CA PRO A 69 -18.91 4.93 10.79
C PRO A 69 -20.35 4.41 10.81
N VAL A 70 -21.05 4.53 9.70
CA VAL A 70 -22.49 4.19 9.58
C VAL A 70 -22.75 3.11 8.53
N ASP A 71 -21.72 2.44 8.04
CA ASP A 71 -21.83 1.38 7.03
C ASP A 71 -22.60 1.78 5.76
N ALA A 72 -22.48 3.05 5.34
CA ALA A 72 -23.13 3.56 4.14
C ALA A 72 -22.44 3.12 2.84
N ILE A 73 -21.21 2.56 2.88
CA ILE A 73 -20.46 2.17 1.70
C ILE A 73 -20.49 0.66 1.53
N SER A 74 -20.89 0.23 0.35
CA SER A 74 -20.86 -1.17 -0.09
C SER A 74 -20.05 -1.30 -1.38
N ILE A 75 -19.56 -2.50 -1.66
CA ILE A 75 -18.99 -2.84 -2.95
C ILE A 75 -20.04 -3.59 -3.77
N VAL A 76 -20.24 -3.13 -5.02
CA VAL A 76 -21.15 -3.77 -5.97
C VAL A 76 -20.43 -4.86 -6.73
N ASP A 77 -19.21 -4.55 -7.15
CA ASP A 77 -18.30 -5.47 -7.81
C ASP A 77 -16.91 -5.34 -7.20
N SER A 78 -16.27 -6.47 -6.88
CA SER A 78 -14.93 -6.47 -6.32
C SER A 78 -13.89 -6.80 -7.38
N TYR A 79 -12.65 -6.42 -7.14
CA TYR A 79 -11.55 -6.75 -8.06
C TYR A 79 -11.52 -8.24 -8.39
N HIS A 80 -11.49 -8.54 -9.67
CA HIS A 80 -11.24 -9.88 -10.22
C HIS A 80 -10.64 -9.78 -11.63
N VAL A 81 -10.13 -10.88 -12.12
CA VAL A 81 -9.62 -11.03 -13.48
C VAL A 81 -10.28 -12.24 -14.10
N ASP A 82 -10.95 -12.05 -15.24
CA ASP A 82 -11.76 -13.09 -15.88
C ASP A 82 -10.94 -14.26 -16.40
N GLU A 83 -9.80 -13.96 -17.02
CA GLU A 83 -9.02 -14.93 -17.78
C GLU A 83 -7.52 -14.73 -17.60
N GLY A 84 -6.74 -15.75 -17.99
CA GLY A 84 -5.29 -15.72 -17.97
C GLY A 84 -4.69 -16.25 -16.67
N VAL A 85 -3.38 -16.11 -16.53
CA VAL A 85 -2.62 -16.65 -15.39
C VAL A 85 -2.94 -15.96 -14.07
N PHE A 86 -3.51 -14.76 -14.13
CA PHE A 86 -3.96 -13.99 -12.98
C PHE A 86 -5.47 -14.01 -12.78
N ALA A 87 -6.17 -14.93 -13.49
CA ALA A 87 -7.59 -15.12 -13.24
C ALA A 87 -7.86 -15.36 -11.75
N THR A 88 -8.77 -14.60 -11.21
CA THR A 88 -9.13 -14.64 -9.79
C THR A 88 -10.62 -14.49 -9.60
N ASP A 89 -11.15 -15.20 -8.63
CA ASP A 89 -12.50 -14.92 -8.14
C ASP A 89 -12.54 -13.51 -7.49
N PRO A 90 -13.75 -12.91 -7.40
CA PRO A 90 -13.94 -11.67 -6.65
C PRO A 90 -13.40 -11.77 -5.22
N TYR A 91 -12.65 -10.76 -4.81
CA TYR A 91 -12.04 -10.78 -3.47
C TYR A 91 -13.11 -10.73 -2.37
N PRO A 92 -12.93 -11.50 -1.29
CA PRO A 92 -13.87 -11.49 -0.18
C PRO A 92 -13.90 -10.10 0.48
N LEU A 93 -15.06 -9.75 1.03
CA LEU A 93 -15.20 -8.51 1.80
C LEU A 93 -14.31 -8.55 3.04
N PRO A 94 -13.74 -7.41 3.45
CA PRO A 94 -12.93 -7.33 4.65
C PRO A 94 -13.79 -7.56 5.90
N ASN A 95 -13.24 -8.25 6.88
CA ASN A 95 -13.82 -8.26 8.22
C ASN A 95 -13.64 -6.86 8.84
N LYS A 96 -14.74 -6.17 9.13
CA LYS A 96 -14.70 -4.88 9.81
C LYS A 96 -14.51 -5.02 11.31
N MET A 97 -15.16 -6.02 11.88
CA MET A 97 -15.17 -6.28 13.30
C MET A 97 -14.30 -7.49 13.60
N PRO A 98 -13.40 -7.43 14.57
CA PRO A 98 -12.72 -8.62 15.07
C PRO A 98 -13.74 -9.57 15.70
N LEU A 99 -13.37 -10.85 15.81
CA LEU A 99 -14.13 -11.82 16.62
C LEU A 99 -14.23 -11.32 18.06
N GLU A 100 -15.35 -11.60 18.72
CA GLU A 100 -15.46 -11.33 20.15
C GLU A 100 -14.40 -12.14 20.93
N PRO A 101 -13.64 -11.48 21.82
CA PRO A 101 -12.62 -12.18 22.57
C PRO A 101 -13.24 -13.12 23.61
N SER A 102 -12.60 -14.28 23.80
CA SER A 102 -12.96 -15.21 24.84
C SER A 102 -11.72 -15.66 25.61
N ASN A 103 -11.89 -15.97 26.92
CA ASN A 103 -10.84 -16.54 27.74
C ASN A 103 -10.62 -18.04 27.43
N ALA A 104 -9.68 -18.65 28.13
CA ALA A 104 -9.34 -20.07 27.93
C ALA A 104 -10.52 -21.04 28.16
N GLU A 105 -11.50 -20.66 28.99
CA GLU A 105 -12.72 -21.42 29.29
C GLU A 105 -13.85 -21.14 28.29
N GLY A 106 -13.63 -20.25 27.30
CA GLY A 106 -14.60 -19.87 26.27
C GLY A 106 -15.63 -18.82 26.73
N ASN A 107 -15.42 -18.19 27.88
CA ASN A 107 -16.27 -17.10 28.33
C ASN A 107 -15.89 -15.77 27.70
N PRO A 108 -16.82 -14.80 27.55
CA PRO A 108 -16.52 -13.46 27.06
C PRO A 108 -15.37 -12.82 27.83
N ASP A 109 -14.47 -12.14 27.10
CA ASP A 109 -13.29 -11.46 27.64
C ASP A 109 -13.11 -10.09 26.98
N GLN A 110 -12.00 -9.41 27.24
CA GLN A 110 -11.66 -8.13 26.66
C GLN A 110 -10.31 -8.20 25.94
N TRP A 111 -10.23 -7.54 24.78
CA TRP A 111 -8.96 -7.37 24.07
C TRP A 111 -7.94 -6.65 24.97
N ASN A 112 -6.76 -7.24 25.14
CA ASN A 112 -5.66 -6.54 25.81
C ASN A 112 -5.07 -5.42 24.92
N VAL A 113 -4.13 -4.65 25.45
CA VAL A 113 -3.55 -3.49 24.76
C VAL A 113 -2.80 -3.89 23.47
N VAL A 114 -2.17 -5.06 23.46
CA VAL A 114 -1.42 -5.52 22.28
C VAL A 114 -2.39 -5.93 21.17
N GLU A 115 -3.39 -6.74 21.51
CA GLU A 115 -4.44 -7.16 20.58
C GLU A 115 -5.15 -5.94 19.97
N ARG A 116 -5.57 -4.98 20.79
CA ARG A 116 -6.18 -3.73 20.30
C ARG A 116 -5.26 -2.97 19.36
N THR A 117 -3.97 -2.87 19.67
CA THR A 117 -3.01 -2.19 18.80
C THR A 117 -2.93 -2.85 17.45
N VAL A 118 -2.87 -4.19 17.39
CA VAL A 118 -2.85 -4.96 16.14
C VAL A 118 -4.16 -4.80 15.37
N LEU A 119 -5.31 -5.01 16.04
CA LEU A 119 -6.63 -5.02 15.41
C LEU A 119 -7.09 -3.63 14.94
N GLU A 120 -6.69 -2.57 15.63
CA GLU A 120 -7.05 -1.20 15.29
C GLU A 120 -6.06 -0.51 14.35
N ARG A 121 -4.83 -1.06 14.17
CA ARG A 121 -3.87 -0.45 13.25
C ARG A 121 -4.44 -0.39 11.83
N ARG A 122 -4.23 0.74 11.18
CA ARG A 122 -4.57 0.95 9.75
C ARG A 122 -3.39 1.62 9.05
N SER A 123 -3.30 1.43 7.75
CA SER A 123 -2.38 2.20 6.90
C SER A 123 -2.89 3.62 6.74
N VAL A 124 -2.31 4.54 7.50
CA VAL A 124 -2.62 5.97 7.41
C VAL A 124 -1.85 6.58 6.26
N ARG A 125 -2.54 7.27 5.35
CA ARG A 125 -1.98 7.85 4.12
C ARG A 125 -2.25 9.35 3.97
N ASN A 126 -2.89 9.95 4.97
CA ASN A 126 -3.14 11.38 5.04
C ASN A 126 -2.51 11.91 6.32
N TYR A 127 -1.45 12.67 6.19
CA TYR A 127 -0.64 13.15 7.30
C TYR A 127 -0.85 14.64 7.53
N LYS A 128 -0.70 15.06 8.78
CA LYS A 128 -0.62 16.48 9.14
C LYS A 128 0.71 17.05 8.66
N ASP A 129 0.72 18.31 8.21
CA ASP A 129 1.95 19.01 7.87
C ASP A 129 2.61 19.57 9.15
N GLN A 130 3.13 18.64 9.97
CA GLN A 130 3.85 18.97 11.18
C GLN A 130 4.99 17.99 11.42
N PRO A 131 6.12 18.40 11.99
CA PRO A 131 7.22 17.50 12.31
C PRO A 131 6.80 16.45 13.34
N VAL A 132 7.35 15.25 13.21
CA VAL A 132 7.25 14.22 14.24
C VAL A 132 8.38 14.46 15.25
N PRO A 133 8.09 14.52 16.56
CA PRO A 133 9.14 14.71 17.57
C PRO A 133 10.18 13.59 17.54
N GLU A 134 11.45 13.95 17.54
CA GLU A 134 12.56 12.99 17.45
C GLU A 134 12.49 11.86 18.50
N PRO A 135 12.12 12.10 19.78
CA PRO A 135 11.97 11.01 20.75
C PRO A 135 10.96 9.95 20.33
N LEU A 136 9.88 10.31 19.62
CA LEU A 136 8.91 9.35 19.10
C LEU A 136 9.47 8.56 17.93
N ILE A 137 10.22 9.20 17.03
CA ILE A 137 10.93 8.51 15.94
C ILE A 137 11.89 7.48 16.51
N ARG A 138 12.69 7.85 17.55
CA ARG A 138 13.60 6.92 18.22
C ARG A 138 12.89 5.70 18.80
N ARG A 139 11.74 5.86 19.42
CA ARG A 139 10.93 4.75 19.96
C ARG A 139 10.45 3.80 18.85
N VAL A 140 10.04 4.35 17.71
CA VAL A 140 9.66 3.55 16.54
C VAL A 140 10.87 2.77 16.00
N LEU A 141 12.05 3.39 15.90
CA LEU A 141 13.27 2.72 15.47
C LEU A 141 13.70 1.61 16.42
N GLU A 142 13.59 1.82 17.74
CA GLU A 142 13.88 0.80 18.73
C GLU A 142 12.98 -0.44 18.56
N ALA A 143 11.70 -0.26 18.27
CA ALA A 143 10.81 -1.38 18.00
C ALA A 143 11.28 -2.21 16.78
N GLY A 144 11.76 -1.54 15.72
CA GLY A 144 12.38 -2.20 14.58
C GLY A 144 13.66 -2.93 14.97
N ARG A 145 14.52 -2.30 15.76
CA ARG A 145 15.79 -2.89 16.21
C ARG A 145 15.60 -4.16 17.04
N PHE A 146 14.51 -4.25 17.81
CA PHE A 146 14.17 -5.41 18.64
C PHE A 146 13.39 -6.50 17.89
N ALA A 147 13.18 -6.35 16.59
CA ALA A 147 12.54 -7.39 15.80
C ALA A 147 13.40 -8.67 15.77
N PRO A 148 12.78 -9.86 15.79
CA PRO A 148 13.52 -11.09 15.57
C PRO A 148 14.07 -11.16 14.15
N SER A 149 15.23 -11.80 13.98
CA SER A 149 15.80 -12.10 12.68
C SER A 149 16.49 -13.46 12.69
N ALA A 150 16.60 -14.09 11.52
CA ALA A 150 17.25 -15.39 11.41
C ALA A 150 18.68 -15.33 11.97
N GLY A 151 19.01 -16.24 12.88
CA GLY A 151 20.29 -16.25 13.57
C GLY A 151 20.66 -14.95 14.30
N ASN A 152 19.67 -14.10 14.61
CA ASN A 152 19.88 -12.77 15.21
C ASN A 152 20.84 -11.89 14.38
N CYS A 153 20.84 -12.03 13.05
CA CYS A 153 21.76 -11.32 12.17
C CYS A 153 21.45 -9.83 12.01
N GLN A 154 20.22 -9.39 12.37
CA GLN A 154 19.76 -7.99 12.35
C GLN A 154 20.17 -7.24 11.07
N PRO A 155 19.75 -7.70 9.88
CA PRO A 155 20.32 -7.28 8.59
C PRO A 155 19.79 -5.93 8.11
N TRP A 156 19.26 -5.09 8.98
CA TRP A 156 18.65 -3.83 8.64
C TRP A 156 19.52 -2.63 8.96
N LYS A 157 19.38 -1.63 8.12
CA LYS A 157 19.86 -0.27 8.35
C LYS A 157 18.69 0.69 8.21
N PHE A 158 18.46 1.53 9.21
CA PHE A 158 17.44 2.56 9.18
C PHE A 158 18.01 3.87 8.64
N ILE A 159 17.34 4.47 7.66
CA ILE A 159 17.63 5.80 7.16
C ILE A 159 16.39 6.64 7.40
N VAL A 160 16.51 7.64 8.27
CA VAL A 160 15.42 8.56 8.62
C VAL A 160 15.59 9.83 7.80
N VAL A 161 14.61 10.13 6.97
CA VAL A 161 14.58 11.32 6.12
C VAL A 161 13.47 12.25 6.62
N THR A 162 13.87 13.42 7.13
CA THR A 162 12.98 14.50 7.57
C THR A 162 13.13 15.76 6.72
N ASP A 163 14.15 15.80 5.87
CA ASP A 163 14.37 16.88 4.91
C ASP A 163 13.33 16.82 3.81
N LYS A 164 12.46 17.83 3.77
CA LYS A 164 11.38 17.93 2.76
C LYS A 164 11.92 18.00 1.33
N ALA A 165 13.09 18.60 1.11
CA ALA A 165 13.69 18.68 -0.22
C ALA A 165 14.15 17.29 -0.70
N LEU A 166 14.81 16.52 0.17
CA LEU A 166 15.23 15.15 -0.15
C LEU A 166 14.03 14.22 -0.34
N ILE A 167 12.99 14.34 0.49
CA ILE A 167 11.73 13.58 0.27
C ILE A 167 11.13 13.93 -1.09
N GLY A 168 11.13 15.23 -1.47
CA GLY A 168 10.66 15.67 -2.79
C GLY A 168 11.49 15.11 -3.94
N GLU A 169 12.82 15.02 -3.81
CA GLU A 169 13.68 14.38 -4.82
C GLU A 169 13.36 12.88 -4.95
N MET A 170 13.15 12.20 -3.82
CA MET A 170 12.76 10.79 -3.80
C MET A 170 11.38 10.59 -4.46
N ASP A 171 10.39 11.43 -4.13
CA ASP A 171 9.06 11.43 -4.75
C ASP A 171 9.17 11.59 -6.28
N GLN A 172 9.94 12.58 -6.74
CA GLN A 172 10.10 12.85 -8.17
C GLN A 172 10.77 11.70 -8.91
N PHE A 173 11.77 11.08 -8.30
CA PHE A 173 12.42 9.92 -8.90
C PHE A 173 11.46 8.73 -9.03
N VAL A 174 10.77 8.37 -7.94
CA VAL A 174 9.79 7.27 -7.96
C VAL A 174 8.66 7.57 -8.97
N TYR A 175 8.15 8.81 -8.98
CA TYR A 175 7.15 9.24 -9.97
C TYR A 175 7.62 9.00 -11.41
N ASN A 176 8.84 9.40 -11.75
CA ASN A 176 9.39 9.24 -13.11
C ASN A 176 9.52 7.76 -13.50
N VAL A 177 9.97 6.91 -12.58
CA VAL A 177 10.05 5.46 -12.81
C VAL A 177 8.66 4.87 -13.03
N MET A 178 7.70 5.20 -12.16
CA MET A 178 6.33 4.69 -12.27
C MET A 178 5.64 5.18 -13.55
N LYS A 179 5.88 6.43 -13.95
CA LYS A 179 5.36 6.97 -15.21
C LYS A 179 5.92 6.23 -16.42
N THR A 180 7.20 5.92 -16.41
CA THR A 180 7.83 5.13 -17.49
C THR A 180 7.24 3.72 -17.53
N GLN A 181 7.11 3.04 -16.39
CA GLN A 181 6.50 1.72 -16.32
C GLN A 181 5.06 1.74 -16.82
N TYR A 182 4.26 2.71 -16.41
CA TYR A 182 2.88 2.85 -16.86
C TYR A 182 2.78 3.01 -18.38
N THR A 183 3.69 3.76 -18.99
CA THR A 183 3.76 3.92 -20.45
C THR A 183 4.09 2.59 -21.13
N ILE A 184 5.05 1.83 -20.60
CA ILE A 184 5.41 0.51 -21.12
C ILE A 184 4.21 -0.44 -21.13
N TYR A 185 3.47 -0.50 -20.03
CA TYR A 185 2.30 -1.39 -19.92
C TYR A 185 1.11 -0.98 -20.79
N ARG A 186 1.12 0.21 -21.38
CA ARG A 186 0.11 0.70 -22.33
C ARG A 186 0.53 0.53 -23.79
N ASP A 187 1.76 0.13 -24.05
CA ASP A 187 2.31 -0.07 -25.39
C ASP A 187 2.32 -1.55 -25.77
N ASP A 188 1.63 -1.91 -26.86
CA ASP A 188 1.46 -3.30 -27.28
C ASP A 188 2.78 -3.99 -27.63
N GLU A 189 3.72 -3.29 -28.25
CA GLU A 189 5.00 -3.88 -28.65
C GLU A 189 5.91 -4.09 -27.43
N MET A 190 5.88 -3.16 -26.48
CA MET A 190 6.60 -3.31 -25.21
C MET A 190 6.04 -4.46 -24.39
N VAL A 191 4.71 -4.62 -24.32
CA VAL A 191 4.07 -5.74 -23.62
C VAL A 191 4.41 -7.08 -24.27
N LYS A 192 4.51 -7.15 -25.61
CA LYS A 192 5.00 -8.37 -26.31
C LYS A 192 6.42 -8.75 -25.92
N GLN A 193 7.32 -7.75 -25.78
CA GLN A 193 8.69 -8.00 -25.35
C GLN A 193 8.75 -8.49 -23.90
N LEU A 194 7.93 -7.93 -23.01
CA LEU A 194 7.78 -8.41 -21.64
C LEU A 194 7.24 -9.84 -21.60
N ALA A 195 6.25 -10.17 -22.44
CA ALA A 195 5.70 -11.52 -22.57
C ALA A 195 6.76 -12.54 -22.96
N ALA A 196 7.56 -12.24 -23.99
CA ALA A 196 8.65 -13.12 -24.43
C ALA A 196 9.69 -13.35 -23.33
N GLY A 197 10.05 -12.30 -22.58
CA GLY A 197 10.92 -12.43 -21.39
C GLY A 197 10.31 -13.30 -20.30
N TYR A 198 9.00 -13.18 -20.11
CA TYR A 198 8.26 -13.95 -19.12
C TYR A 198 8.12 -15.43 -19.51
N GLU A 199 7.93 -15.74 -20.78
CA GLU A 199 7.92 -17.14 -21.27
C GLU A 199 9.27 -17.83 -21.01
N ALA A 200 10.37 -17.07 -21.12
CA ALA A 200 11.71 -17.62 -20.86
C ALA A 200 11.96 -17.85 -19.34
N ASN A 201 11.33 -17.08 -18.47
CA ASN A 201 11.49 -17.19 -17.02
C ASN A 201 10.19 -16.83 -16.28
N PRO A 202 9.21 -17.72 -16.21
CA PRO A 202 7.90 -17.46 -15.60
C PRO A 202 8.01 -17.14 -14.13
N ASN A 203 7.67 -15.92 -13.75
CA ASN A 203 7.55 -15.50 -12.36
C ASN A 203 6.30 -14.64 -12.17
N PRO A 204 5.15 -15.24 -11.82
CA PRO A 204 3.90 -14.51 -11.63
C PRO A 204 3.91 -13.54 -10.46
N GLY A 205 4.89 -13.65 -9.57
CA GLY A 205 5.00 -12.75 -8.41
C GLY A 205 5.26 -11.31 -8.83
N GLY A 206 4.41 -10.39 -8.36
CA GLY A 206 4.59 -8.95 -8.58
C GLY A 206 3.90 -8.36 -9.82
N TYR A 207 3.20 -9.15 -10.60
CA TYR A 207 2.45 -8.70 -11.78
C TYR A 207 0.92 -8.63 -11.52
N ASP A 208 0.51 -8.32 -10.31
CA ASP A 208 -0.91 -8.09 -10.00
C ASP A 208 -1.40 -6.88 -10.83
N PRO A 209 -2.43 -7.05 -11.69
CA PRO A 209 -2.97 -5.98 -12.53
C PRO A 209 -3.40 -4.74 -11.74
N ARG A 210 -3.86 -4.89 -10.51
CA ARG A 210 -4.21 -3.75 -9.64
C ARG A 210 -3.02 -2.83 -9.43
N VAL A 211 -1.82 -3.39 -9.27
CA VAL A 211 -0.60 -2.60 -9.09
C VAL A 211 -0.29 -1.80 -10.33
N MET A 212 -0.44 -2.40 -11.51
CA MET A 212 -0.16 -1.76 -12.80
C MET A 212 -1.19 -0.68 -13.15
N ILE A 213 -2.47 -1.01 -13.04
CA ILE A 213 -3.56 -0.11 -13.41
C ILE A 213 -3.81 0.91 -12.30
N GLY A 214 -4.07 0.45 -11.08
CA GLY A 214 -4.43 1.31 -9.95
C GLY A 214 -3.23 1.97 -9.29
N GLY A 215 -2.26 1.19 -8.78
CA GLY A 215 -1.13 1.71 -8.01
C GLY A 215 -0.16 2.56 -8.85
N ILE A 216 0.45 1.96 -9.86
CA ILE A 216 1.39 2.64 -10.78
C ILE A 216 0.66 3.70 -11.59
N GLY A 217 -0.55 3.39 -12.09
CA GLY A 217 -1.38 4.33 -12.83
C GLY A 217 -1.73 5.57 -12.02
N SER A 218 -2.11 5.43 -10.74
CA SER A 218 -2.41 6.57 -9.87
C SER A 218 -1.19 7.47 -9.62
N ILE A 219 -0.02 6.88 -9.45
CA ILE A 219 1.23 7.65 -9.33
C ILE A 219 1.53 8.36 -10.66
N ALA A 220 1.49 7.65 -11.77
CA ALA A 220 1.80 8.18 -13.10
C ALA A 220 0.87 9.33 -13.53
N LYS A 221 -0.39 9.29 -13.11
CA LYS A 221 -1.39 10.35 -13.31
C LYS A 221 -1.24 11.51 -12.31
N GLY A 222 -0.33 11.40 -11.33
CA GLY A 222 -0.11 12.41 -10.29
C GLY A 222 -1.15 12.42 -9.16
N ASN A 223 -2.03 11.42 -9.09
CA ASN A 223 -3.08 11.33 -8.08
C ASN A 223 -2.54 10.86 -6.71
N LEU A 224 -1.45 10.09 -6.72
CA LEU A 224 -0.83 9.52 -5.53
C LEU A 224 0.65 9.91 -5.47
N PRO A 225 1.04 10.84 -4.59
CA PRO A 225 2.46 11.09 -4.34
C PRO A 225 3.10 9.87 -3.68
N PRO A 226 4.26 9.37 -4.16
CA PRO A 226 4.87 8.13 -3.69
C PRO A 226 5.03 8.03 -2.18
N PHE A 227 5.55 9.07 -1.54
CA PHE A 227 5.72 9.11 -0.07
C PHE A 227 4.58 9.83 0.66
N LEU A 228 3.41 10.04 0.01
CA LEU A 228 2.17 10.48 0.64
C LEU A 228 2.30 11.85 1.36
N ARG A 229 3.28 12.67 0.99
CA ARG A 229 3.63 13.93 1.68
C ARG A 229 3.90 13.73 3.18
N ALA A 230 4.44 12.58 3.56
CA ALA A 230 4.76 12.28 4.95
C ALA A 230 5.85 13.25 5.48
N PRO A 231 5.74 13.73 6.73
CA PRO A 231 6.78 14.57 7.34
C PRO A 231 8.06 13.81 7.66
N VAL A 232 7.99 12.48 7.73
CA VAL A 232 9.12 11.58 7.98
C VAL A 232 8.98 10.35 7.09
N VAL A 233 10.06 10.00 6.41
CA VAL A 233 10.21 8.74 5.67
C VAL A 233 11.30 7.92 6.34
N ILE A 234 11.02 6.69 6.70
CA ILE A 234 12.01 5.76 7.25
C ILE A 234 12.24 4.66 6.21
N LEU A 235 13.41 4.63 5.61
CA LEU A 235 13.83 3.54 4.74
C LEU A 235 14.46 2.45 5.59
N ILE A 236 14.05 1.20 5.36
CA ILE A 236 14.63 0.02 5.99
C ILE A 236 15.41 -0.72 4.91
N ALA A 237 16.71 -0.47 4.84
CA ALA A 237 17.60 -1.17 3.92
C ALA A 237 18.07 -2.50 4.54
N GLY A 238 18.04 -3.57 3.74
CA GLY A 238 18.44 -4.91 4.17
C GLY A 238 19.73 -5.38 3.52
N ASP A 239 20.66 -5.94 4.31
CA ASP A 239 21.87 -6.59 3.79
C ASP A 239 21.51 -7.90 3.10
N GLN A 240 21.66 -7.95 1.78
CA GLN A 240 21.28 -9.09 0.95
C GLN A 240 22.14 -10.35 1.20
N ARG A 241 23.24 -10.22 1.93
CA ARG A 241 24.11 -11.35 2.33
C ARG A 241 23.59 -12.08 3.57
N ALA A 242 22.61 -11.52 4.27
CA ALA A 242 22.10 -12.08 5.50
C ALA A 242 21.28 -13.37 5.27
N ILE A 243 21.33 -14.26 6.25
CA ILE A 243 20.57 -15.51 6.24
C ILE A 243 19.07 -15.28 6.51
N GLY A 244 18.25 -16.26 6.17
CA GLY A 244 16.84 -16.31 6.56
C GLY A 244 15.87 -15.45 5.76
N GLY A 245 16.28 -14.97 4.57
CA GLY A 245 15.42 -14.17 3.69
C GLY A 245 15.26 -12.72 4.17
N VAL A 246 16.05 -11.83 3.58
CA VAL A 246 16.05 -10.40 3.94
C VAL A 246 14.66 -9.76 3.89
N PRO A 247 13.78 -10.02 2.88
CA PRO A 247 12.44 -9.46 2.85
C PRO A 247 11.59 -9.82 4.07
N ILE A 248 11.69 -11.06 4.57
CA ILE A 248 10.95 -11.50 5.77
C ILE A 248 11.45 -10.73 7.00
N ASN A 249 12.77 -10.66 7.20
CA ASN A 249 13.37 -9.93 8.32
C ASN A 249 12.95 -8.45 8.33
N ILE A 250 12.97 -7.80 7.16
CA ILE A 250 12.55 -6.40 7.00
C ILE A 250 11.05 -6.24 7.25
N GLY A 251 10.22 -7.19 6.79
CA GLY A 251 8.76 -7.19 7.02
C GLY A 251 8.42 -7.24 8.51
N ILE A 252 9.03 -8.15 9.27
CA ILE A 252 8.83 -8.27 10.72
C ILE A 252 9.30 -7.00 11.43
N CYS A 253 10.48 -6.49 11.06
CA CYS A 253 11.04 -5.25 11.60
C CYS A 253 10.07 -4.07 11.40
N GLY A 254 9.60 -3.87 10.17
CA GLY A 254 8.71 -2.76 9.86
C GLY A 254 7.32 -2.90 10.48
N GLU A 255 6.78 -4.10 10.67
CA GLU A 255 5.50 -4.24 11.37
C GLU A 255 5.63 -3.91 12.86
N ASN A 256 6.72 -4.30 13.54
CA ASN A 256 6.99 -3.82 14.89
C ASN A 256 6.98 -2.29 14.96
N MET A 257 7.60 -1.62 13.99
CA MET A 257 7.61 -0.16 13.90
C MET A 257 6.20 0.43 13.70
N ASN A 258 5.37 -0.18 12.85
CA ASN A 258 3.99 0.24 12.61
C ASN A 258 3.13 0.12 13.88
N LEU A 259 3.26 -0.98 14.62
CA LEU A 259 2.52 -1.22 15.86
C LEU A 259 2.90 -0.19 16.94
N VAL A 260 4.20 0.08 17.10
CA VAL A 260 4.66 1.11 18.05
C VAL A 260 4.25 2.50 17.59
N ALA A 261 4.33 2.82 16.31
CA ALA A 261 3.81 4.09 15.80
C ALA A 261 2.33 4.28 16.16
N LYS A 262 1.48 3.26 15.92
CA LYS A 262 0.06 3.27 16.32
C LYS A 262 -0.10 3.50 17.82
N SER A 263 0.63 2.79 18.66
CA SER A 263 0.54 2.92 20.13
C SER A 263 0.95 4.30 20.64
N LEU A 264 1.77 5.03 19.88
CA LEU A 264 2.21 6.41 20.16
C LEU A 264 1.26 7.47 19.58
N GLY A 265 0.14 7.09 18.98
CA GLY A 265 -0.80 8.01 18.32
C GLY A 265 -0.30 8.53 16.97
N LEU A 266 0.73 7.91 16.39
CA LEU A 266 1.23 8.23 15.05
C LEU A 266 0.52 7.39 13.98
N GLY A 267 0.35 7.98 12.78
CA GLY A 267 -0.04 7.25 11.58
C GLY A 267 1.18 6.75 10.82
N ALA A 268 1.13 5.52 10.32
CA ALA A 268 2.17 4.95 9.46
C ALA A 268 1.59 4.14 8.32
N CYS A 269 2.37 3.97 7.25
CA CYS A 269 2.01 3.16 6.09
C CYS A 269 3.26 2.59 5.43
N TRP A 270 3.21 1.34 5.00
CA TRP A 270 4.20 0.75 4.10
C TRP A 270 4.11 1.38 2.71
N VAL A 271 5.28 1.68 2.14
CA VAL A 271 5.41 2.20 0.76
C VAL A 271 6.31 1.27 -0.03
N GLY A 272 5.70 0.32 -0.76
CA GLY A 272 6.43 -0.66 -1.58
C GLY A 272 7.18 -0.02 -2.76
N PHE A 273 6.67 1.07 -3.31
CA PHE A 273 7.30 1.78 -4.43
C PHE A 273 8.68 2.36 -4.12
N SER A 274 9.04 2.51 -2.85
CA SER A 274 10.36 2.98 -2.42
C SER A 274 11.50 2.08 -2.89
N GLY A 275 11.23 0.82 -3.21
CA GLY A 275 12.24 -0.14 -3.68
C GLY A 275 12.99 0.32 -4.94
N VAL A 276 12.36 1.12 -5.79
CA VAL A 276 13.01 1.63 -7.01
C VAL A 276 14.10 2.68 -6.75
N ILE A 277 14.23 3.20 -5.52
CA ILE A 277 15.31 4.15 -5.15
C ILE A 277 16.69 3.54 -5.38
N ASN A 278 16.83 2.22 -5.26
CA ASN A 278 18.09 1.53 -5.54
C ASN A 278 18.56 1.65 -7.00
N MET A 279 17.68 2.07 -7.90
CA MET A 279 18.02 2.35 -9.31
C MET A 279 18.66 3.74 -9.52
N SER A 280 18.74 4.56 -8.47
CA SER A 280 19.32 5.92 -8.53
C SER A 280 20.62 6.00 -7.74
N PRO A 281 21.80 5.86 -8.38
CA PRO A 281 23.07 6.04 -7.69
C PRO A 281 23.21 7.36 -6.94
N PRO A 282 22.76 8.53 -7.47
CA PRO A 282 22.81 9.78 -6.74
C PRO A 282 21.96 9.79 -5.46
N LEU A 283 20.76 9.20 -5.49
CA LEU A 283 19.93 9.09 -4.27
C LEU A 283 20.52 8.09 -3.28
N MET A 284 21.05 6.97 -3.77
CA MET A 284 21.75 5.98 -2.94
C MET A 284 22.90 6.63 -2.18
N GLU A 285 23.73 7.44 -2.85
CA GLU A 285 24.84 8.16 -2.23
C GLU A 285 24.33 9.15 -1.17
N LYS A 286 23.34 10.00 -1.50
CA LYS A 286 22.73 10.95 -0.55
C LYS A 286 22.14 10.26 0.70
N LEU A 287 21.61 9.06 0.54
CA LEU A 287 21.02 8.25 1.61
C LEU A 287 22.07 7.39 2.35
N GLY A 288 23.35 7.44 1.95
CA GLY A 288 24.42 6.62 2.53
C GLY A 288 24.19 5.12 2.32
N LEU A 289 23.56 4.74 1.22
CA LEU A 289 23.35 3.37 0.76
C LEU A 289 24.42 2.99 -0.29
N LYS A 290 24.73 1.70 -0.38
CA LYS A 290 25.74 1.17 -1.32
C LYS A 290 25.12 0.03 -2.13
#